data_6dc3ef80866f10dd78704dd824f18ea6
#
_entry.id   6dc3ef80866f10dd78704dd824f18ea6
#
_cell.length_a   1.000
_cell.length_b   1.000
_cell.length_c   1.000
_cell.angle_alpha   90.00
_cell.angle_beta   90.00
_cell.angle_gamma   90.00
#
_symmetry.space_group_name_H-M   'P 1'
#
loop_
_entity.id
_entity.type
_entity.pdbx_description
1 polymer ?
#
loop_
_entity_poly.entity_id
_entity_poly.type
_entity_poly.pdbx_seq_one_letter_code
_entity_poly.pdbx_strand_id
1 'polypeptide(L)'
;MIAKKAQHGGRTILENKWATLWYHASDKIVHHEIHQPIVGQPFRELLTKGAELFEERHADKWLSDDRGNTALHPDDSKWAIEEWSPRVIKAGWKYWAIVMPDAALGKLNMKRFIVMYRDLGVEVDVFGNPDEALAWLKSR
;
A
#
# COMPACT_ATOMS: atom_id res chain seq x y z
N MET A 1 2.12 -13.45 22.80
CA MET A 1 1.12 -13.88 21.78
C MET A 1 1.81 -14.00 20.43
N ILE A 2 1.66 -15.14 19.80
CA ILE A 2 2.25 -15.37 18.49
C ILE A 2 1.42 -14.61 17.43
N ALA A 3 2.07 -13.78 16.62
CA ALA A 3 1.39 -13.09 15.53
C ALA A 3 0.81 -14.13 14.56
N LYS A 4 -0.49 -14.05 14.29
CA LYS A 4 -1.13 -14.92 13.32
C LYS A 4 -0.61 -14.60 11.92
N LYS A 5 -0.24 -15.63 11.17
CA LYS A 5 0.00 -15.48 9.73
C LYS A 5 -1.32 -15.15 9.05
N ALA A 6 -1.32 -14.19 8.16
CA ALA A 6 -2.46 -13.94 7.30
C ALA A 6 -2.74 -15.17 6.43
N GLN A 7 -3.99 -15.36 5.98
CA GLN A 7 -4.38 -16.49 5.13
C GLN A 7 -3.55 -16.57 3.83
N HIS A 8 -3.07 -15.44 3.33
CA HIS A 8 -2.23 -15.34 2.13
C HIS A 8 -0.72 -15.58 2.41
N GLY A 9 -0.34 -15.92 3.65
CA GLY A 9 1.05 -16.25 4.00
C GLY A 9 1.93 -15.07 4.41
N GLY A 10 1.40 -13.85 4.42
CA GLY A 10 2.15 -12.66 4.84
C GLY A 10 2.36 -12.62 6.34
N ARG A 11 3.51 -12.06 6.77
CA ARG A 11 3.81 -11.82 8.18
C ARG A 11 3.24 -10.47 8.61
N THR A 12 2.48 -10.43 9.70
CA THR A 12 1.91 -9.20 10.23
C THR A 12 3.01 -8.30 10.81
N ILE A 13 3.08 -7.08 10.31
CA ILE A 13 4.03 -6.04 10.74
C ILE A 13 3.34 -5.00 11.63
N LEU A 14 2.13 -4.61 11.27
CA LEU A 14 1.33 -3.62 11.99
C LEU A 14 -0.14 -4.03 11.93
N GLU A 15 -0.86 -3.92 13.03
CA GLU A 15 -2.28 -4.18 13.07
C GLU A 15 -2.94 -3.27 14.09
N ASN A 16 -3.97 -2.52 13.65
CA ASN A 16 -4.79 -1.67 14.50
C ASN A 16 -6.21 -1.61 13.92
N LYS A 17 -7.09 -0.79 14.51
CA LYS A 17 -8.48 -0.69 14.07
C LYS A 17 -8.66 -0.11 12.67
N TRP A 18 -7.67 0.63 12.16
CA TRP A 18 -7.75 1.28 10.85
C TRP A 18 -7.16 0.45 9.73
N ALA A 19 -6.09 -0.31 10.00
CA ALA A 19 -5.36 -0.98 8.95
C ALA A 19 -4.54 -2.16 9.47
N THR A 20 -4.20 -3.05 8.56
CA THR A 20 -3.20 -4.10 8.78
C THR A 20 -2.13 -3.99 7.70
N LEU A 21 -0.89 -4.21 8.09
CA LEU A 21 0.26 -4.26 7.19
C LEU A 21 0.94 -5.61 7.32
N TRP A 22 1.11 -6.29 6.19
CA TRP A 22 1.83 -7.56 6.10
C TRP A 22 3.06 -7.41 5.22
N TYR A 23 4.03 -8.26 5.44
CA TYR A 23 5.19 -8.41 4.55
C TYR A 23 5.30 -9.85 4.05
N HIS A 24 5.39 -10.01 2.74
CA HIS A 24 5.60 -11.29 2.05
C HIS A 24 7.08 -11.38 1.66
N ALA A 25 7.89 -11.95 2.56
CA ALA A 25 9.35 -11.93 2.41
C ALA A 25 9.85 -12.64 1.15
N SER A 26 9.23 -13.77 0.80
CA SER A 26 9.66 -14.56 -0.37
C SER A 26 9.51 -13.80 -1.69
N ASP A 27 8.48 -12.99 -1.80
CA ASP A 27 8.15 -12.23 -3.01
C ASP A 27 8.46 -10.75 -2.90
N LYS A 28 8.92 -10.30 -1.74
CA LYS A 28 9.28 -8.90 -1.45
C LYS A 28 8.10 -7.94 -1.62
N ILE A 29 6.93 -8.32 -1.12
CA ILE A 29 5.69 -7.55 -1.24
C ILE A 29 5.31 -6.96 0.11
N VAL A 30 5.13 -5.64 0.15
CA VAL A 30 4.46 -4.93 1.23
C VAL A 30 2.98 -4.91 0.90
N HIS A 31 2.12 -5.32 1.82
CA HIS A 31 0.69 -5.49 1.60
C HIS A 31 -0.08 -4.82 2.73
N HIS A 32 -0.86 -3.78 2.43
CA HIS A 32 -1.75 -3.20 3.42
C HIS A 32 -3.22 -3.43 3.09
N GLU A 33 -4.05 -3.47 4.13
CA GLU A 33 -5.50 -3.47 4.04
C GLU A 33 -6.04 -2.37 4.95
N ILE A 34 -6.83 -1.45 4.39
CA ILE A 34 -7.51 -0.41 5.15
C ILE A 34 -8.89 -0.93 5.57
N HIS A 35 -9.16 -0.93 6.87
CA HIS A 35 -10.42 -1.44 7.43
C HIS A 35 -11.51 -0.39 7.48
N GLN A 36 -11.14 0.87 7.67
CA GLN A 36 -12.04 2.02 7.77
C GLN A 36 -11.30 3.29 7.37
N PRO A 37 -12.00 4.40 7.07
CA PRO A 37 -11.34 5.65 6.68
C PRO A 37 -10.25 6.03 7.66
N ILE A 38 -9.07 6.38 7.14
CA ILE A 38 -7.87 6.60 7.91
C ILE A 38 -7.31 7.99 7.62
N VAL A 39 -6.96 8.74 8.68
CA VAL A 39 -6.48 10.12 8.58
C VAL A 39 -5.36 10.37 9.59
N GLY A 40 -4.35 11.14 9.20
CA GLY A 40 -3.31 11.63 10.08
C GLY A 40 -2.31 10.57 10.53
N GLN A 41 -2.03 10.53 11.83
CA GLN A 41 -0.97 9.67 12.36
C GLN A 41 -1.09 8.19 12.01
N PRO A 42 -2.27 7.55 12.11
CA PRO A 42 -2.40 6.15 11.70
C PRO A 42 -2.06 5.90 10.24
N PHE A 43 -2.45 6.81 9.34
CA PHE A 43 -2.12 6.73 7.92
C PHE A 43 -0.62 6.85 7.68
N ARG A 44 0.00 7.86 8.30
CA ARG A 44 1.44 8.12 8.15
C ARG A 44 2.29 7.00 8.74
N GLU A 45 1.87 6.44 9.86
CA GLU A 45 2.54 5.29 10.47
C GLU A 45 2.50 4.06 9.55
N LEU A 46 1.34 3.78 8.96
CA LEU A 46 1.17 2.67 8.02
C LEU A 46 2.14 2.79 6.84
N LEU A 47 2.16 3.95 6.19
CA LEU A 47 3.02 4.18 5.02
C LEU A 47 4.50 4.23 5.40
N THR A 48 4.83 4.77 6.56
CA THR A 48 6.22 4.84 7.04
C THR A 48 6.76 3.43 7.33
N LYS A 49 5.96 2.57 7.98
CA LYS A 49 6.37 1.18 8.22
C LYS A 49 6.63 0.44 6.92
N GLY A 50 5.80 0.66 5.91
CA GLY A 50 6.04 0.08 4.58
C GLY A 50 7.31 0.60 3.93
N ALA A 51 7.57 1.90 4.02
CA ALA A 51 8.81 2.51 3.50
C ALA A 51 10.05 1.90 4.17
N GLU A 52 10.00 1.65 5.47
CA GLU A 52 11.09 1.00 6.19
C GLU A 52 11.38 -0.40 5.65
N LEU A 53 10.36 -1.16 5.29
CA LEU A 53 10.53 -2.48 4.67
C LEU A 53 11.20 -2.40 3.31
N PHE A 54 10.90 -1.37 2.51
CA PHE A 54 11.59 -1.13 1.25
C PHE A 54 13.08 -0.85 1.50
N GLU A 55 13.39 -0.02 2.47
CA GLU A 55 14.76 0.36 2.80
C GLU A 55 15.56 -0.78 3.43
N GLU A 56 14.97 -1.51 4.36
CA GLU A 56 15.67 -2.53 5.17
C GLU A 56 15.63 -3.92 4.55
N ARG A 57 14.55 -4.26 3.85
CA ARG A 57 14.32 -5.61 3.30
C ARG A 57 14.39 -5.65 1.77
N HIS A 58 14.62 -4.50 1.13
CA HIS A 58 14.69 -4.40 -0.33
C HIS A 58 13.39 -4.84 -1.03
N ALA A 59 12.24 -4.55 -0.43
CA ALA A 59 10.95 -4.74 -1.08
C ALA A 59 10.90 -3.89 -2.35
N ASP A 60 10.20 -4.35 -3.39
CA ASP A 60 10.02 -3.62 -4.65
C ASP A 60 8.55 -3.57 -5.10
N LYS A 61 7.66 -4.20 -4.34
CA LYS A 61 6.25 -4.35 -4.67
C LYS A 61 5.37 -3.90 -3.51
N TRP A 62 4.26 -3.23 -3.84
CA TRP A 62 3.27 -2.81 -2.83
C TRP A 62 1.87 -3.18 -3.30
N LEU A 63 1.11 -3.84 -2.43
CA LEU A 63 -0.31 -4.12 -2.62
C LEU A 63 -1.11 -3.21 -1.69
N SER A 64 -1.96 -2.36 -2.27
CA SER A 64 -2.87 -1.50 -1.53
C SER A 64 -4.30 -2.03 -1.63
N ASP A 65 -4.80 -2.64 -0.58
CA ASP A 65 -6.21 -2.98 -0.47
C ASP A 65 -6.92 -1.83 0.23
N ASP A 66 -7.47 -0.93 -0.57
CA ASP A 66 -8.06 0.32 -0.10
C ASP A 66 -9.60 0.29 -0.06
N ARG A 67 -10.21 -0.89 -0.13
CA ARG A 67 -11.68 -1.01 -0.17
C ARG A 67 -12.37 -0.30 0.98
N GLY A 68 -11.79 -0.33 2.18
CA GLY A 68 -12.35 0.30 3.37
C GLY A 68 -12.04 1.79 3.52
N ASN A 69 -11.26 2.37 2.60
CA ASN A 69 -10.87 3.78 2.67
C ASN A 69 -11.80 4.67 1.84
N THR A 70 -11.60 5.97 1.97
CA THR A 70 -12.21 7.01 1.14
C THR A 70 -11.10 7.88 0.57
N ALA A 71 -11.42 9.10 0.10
CA ALA A 71 -10.40 10.04 -0.35
C ALA A 71 -9.47 10.41 0.83
N LEU A 72 -8.18 10.57 0.54
CA LEU A 72 -7.22 10.99 1.56
C LEU A 72 -7.48 12.44 1.97
N HIS A 73 -7.23 12.73 3.25
CA HIS A 73 -7.21 14.11 3.71
C HIS A 73 -6.14 14.89 2.94
N PRO A 74 -6.40 16.17 2.54
CA PRO A 74 -5.44 16.96 1.77
C PRO A 74 -4.04 17.02 2.37
N ASP A 75 -3.93 17.13 3.69
CA ASP A 75 -2.63 17.16 4.37
C ASP A 75 -1.88 15.83 4.25
N ASP A 76 -2.61 14.72 4.29
CA ASP A 76 -2.02 13.38 4.13
C ASP A 76 -1.59 13.15 2.67
N SER A 77 -2.38 13.61 1.71
CA SER A 77 -2.00 13.57 0.28
C SER A 77 -0.73 14.35 0.02
N LYS A 78 -0.64 15.56 0.58
CA LYS A 78 0.54 16.40 0.44
C LYS A 78 1.78 15.73 1.03
N TRP A 79 1.66 15.21 2.24
CA TRP A 79 2.74 14.50 2.89
C TRP A 79 3.19 13.27 2.08
N ALA A 80 2.24 12.49 1.57
CA ALA A 80 2.56 11.30 0.76
C ALA A 80 3.30 11.67 -0.52
N ILE A 81 2.89 12.75 -1.19
CA ILE A 81 3.52 13.20 -2.43
C ILE A 81 4.89 13.82 -2.18
N GLU A 82 5.01 14.69 -1.19
CA GLU A 82 6.23 15.49 -0.97
C GLU A 82 7.32 14.74 -0.19
N GLU A 83 6.92 13.88 0.76
CA GLU A 83 7.88 13.25 1.68
C GLU A 83 7.95 11.74 1.52
N TRP A 84 6.81 11.07 1.42
CA TRP A 84 6.78 9.61 1.40
C TRP A 84 7.16 9.02 0.04
N SER A 85 6.55 9.49 -1.05
CA SER A 85 6.79 8.94 -2.39
C SER A 85 8.25 8.99 -2.83
N PRO A 86 8.96 10.14 -2.66
CA PRO A 86 10.37 10.19 -3.02
C PRO A 86 11.23 9.17 -2.26
N ARG A 87 10.89 8.94 -1.01
CA ARG A 87 11.59 7.98 -0.15
C ARG A 87 11.43 6.55 -0.66
N VAL A 88 10.19 6.14 -0.98
CA VAL A 88 9.89 4.77 -1.41
C VAL A 88 10.41 4.51 -2.82
N ILE A 89 10.28 5.48 -3.71
CA ILE A 89 10.81 5.37 -5.08
C ILE A 89 12.34 5.23 -5.06
N LYS A 90 13.02 6.03 -4.25
CA LYS A 90 14.48 5.93 -4.08
C LYS A 90 14.88 4.57 -3.52
N ALA A 91 14.06 3.99 -2.64
CA ALA A 91 14.30 2.67 -2.06
C ALA A 91 14.04 1.50 -3.02
N GLY A 92 13.46 1.75 -4.20
CA GLY A 92 13.30 0.73 -5.24
C GLY A 92 11.87 0.29 -5.54
N TRP A 93 10.88 1.13 -5.26
CA TRP A 93 9.47 0.79 -5.56
C TRP A 93 9.25 0.70 -7.07
N LYS A 94 8.88 -0.48 -7.56
CA LYS A 94 8.70 -0.77 -8.99
C LYS A 94 7.28 -1.16 -9.39
N TYR A 95 6.56 -1.86 -8.50
CA TYR A 95 5.25 -2.44 -8.83
C TYR A 95 4.22 -2.09 -7.76
N TRP A 96 3.06 -1.64 -8.22
CA TRP A 96 1.95 -1.28 -7.34
C TRP A 96 0.66 -1.93 -7.82
N ALA A 97 0.10 -2.83 -7.01
CA ALA A 97 -1.21 -3.43 -7.25
C ALA A 97 -2.23 -2.78 -6.32
N ILE A 98 -3.40 -2.44 -6.86
CA ILE A 98 -4.43 -1.71 -6.12
C ILE A 98 -5.75 -2.46 -6.19
N VAL A 99 -6.38 -2.63 -5.02
CA VAL A 99 -7.80 -2.93 -4.92
C VAL A 99 -8.47 -1.61 -4.51
N MET A 100 -9.28 -1.06 -5.40
CA MET A 100 -9.80 0.31 -5.28
C MET A 100 -10.73 0.49 -4.08
N PRO A 101 -10.79 1.71 -3.52
CA PRO A 101 -11.82 2.06 -2.56
C PRO A 101 -13.21 1.78 -3.09
N ASP A 102 -14.13 1.34 -2.24
CA ASP A 102 -15.53 1.18 -2.62
C ASP A 102 -16.22 2.54 -2.78
N ALA A 103 -15.81 3.54 -1.99
CA ALA A 103 -16.36 4.88 -2.04
C ALA A 103 -15.95 5.61 -3.35
N ALA A 104 -16.93 6.29 -3.98
CA ALA A 104 -16.71 7.00 -5.25
C ALA A 104 -15.61 8.07 -5.16
N LEU A 105 -15.58 8.85 -4.07
CA LEU A 105 -14.55 9.85 -3.84
C LEU A 105 -13.18 9.23 -3.69
N GLY A 106 -13.08 8.08 -3.03
CA GLY A 106 -11.84 7.34 -2.90
C GLY A 106 -11.31 6.85 -4.25
N LYS A 107 -12.20 6.34 -5.11
CA LYS A 107 -11.84 5.93 -6.47
C LYS A 107 -11.29 7.09 -7.28
N LEU A 108 -11.94 8.24 -7.23
CA LEU A 108 -11.52 9.44 -7.96
C LEU A 108 -10.15 9.94 -7.46
N ASN A 109 -9.97 9.97 -6.16
CA ASN A 109 -8.71 10.34 -5.52
C ASN A 109 -7.58 9.40 -5.94
N MET A 110 -7.82 8.09 -5.92
CA MET A 110 -6.83 7.08 -6.26
C MET A 110 -6.38 7.17 -7.73
N LYS A 111 -7.27 7.50 -8.65
CA LYS A 111 -6.94 7.66 -10.07
C LYS A 111 -5.85 8.71 -10.29
N ARG A 112 -5.84 9.78 -9.52
CA ARG A 112 -4.79 10.81 -9.56
C ARG A 112 -3.43 10.26 -9.15
N PHE A 113 -3.40 9.48 -8.09
CA PHE A 113 -2.16 8.84 -7.62
C PHE A 113 -1.62 7.84 -8.64
N ILE A 114 -2.50 7.07 -9.27
CA ILE A 114 -2.11 6.09 -10.30
C ILE A 114 -1.37 6.79 -11.44
N VAL A 115 -1.95 7.88 -11.98
CA VAL A 115 -1.31 8.63 -13.07
C VAL A 115 0.05 9.18 -12.63
N MET A 116 0.09 9.78 -11.45
CA MET A 116 1.31 10.40 -10.93
C MET A 116 2.44 9.36 -10.74
N TYR A 117 2.13 8.22 -10.15
CA TYR A 117 3.15 7.19 -9.88
C TYR A 117 3.59 6.46 -11.15
N ARG A 118 2.71 6.28 -12.13
CA ARG A 118 3.11 5.79 -13.46
C ARG A 118 4.11 6.73 -14.11
N ASP A 119 3.87 8.03 -14.03
CA ASP A 119 4.79 9.05 -14.57
C ASP A 119 6.15 9.02 -13.86
N LEU A 120 6.19 8.58 -12.60
CA LEU A 120 7.43 8.42 -11.83
C LEU A 120 8.12 7.06 -12.06
N GLY A 121 7.56 6.21 -12.92
CA GLY A 121 8.18 4.94 -13.30
C GLY A 121 7.68 3.71 -12.56
N VAL A 122 6.62 3.82 -11.76
CA VAL A 122 6.01 2.67 -11.07
C VAL A 122 5.03 1.98 -12.03
N GLU A 123 5.14 0.67 -12.18
CA GLU A 123 4.17 -0.12 -12.94
C GLU A 123 2.96 -0.39 -12.06
N VAL A 124 1.79 0.12 -12.45
CA VAL A 124 0.56 0.08 -11.65
C VAL A 124 -0.52 -0.69 -12.36
N ASP A 125 -1.23 -1.56 -11.62
CA ASP A 125 -2.44 -2.19 -12.14
C ASP A 125 -3.51 -2.29 -11.04
N VAL A 126 -4.78 -2.41 -11.46
CA VAL A 126 -5.95 -2.41 -10.58
C VAL A 126 -6.65 -3.77 -10.67
N PHE A 127 -7.07 -4.28 -9.51
CA PHE A 127 -7.65 -5.62 -9.39
C PHE A 127 -8.98 -5.59 -8.65
N GLY A 128 -9.81 -6.61 -8.88
CA GLY A 128 -11.11 -6.75 -8.24
C GLY A 128 -11.05 -7.27 -6.80
N ASN A 129 -9.96 -7.95 -6.44
CA ASN A 129 -9.78 -8.51 -5.10
C ASN A 129 -8.28 -8.67 -4.77
N PRO A 130 -7.93 -8.83 -3.48
CA PRO A 130 -6.52 -8.94 -3.08
C PRO A 130 -5.81 -10.19 -3.61
N ASP A 131 -6.52 -11.31 -3.81
CA ASP A 131 -5.89 -12.53 -4.30
C ASP A 131 -5.37 -12.37 -5.73
N GLU A 132 -6.14 -11.73 -6.60
CA GLU A 132 -5.70 -11.40 -7.96
C GLU A 132 -4.53 -10.42 -7.96
N ALA A 133 -4.60 -9.40 -7.11
CA ALA A 133 -3.53 -8.42 -6.96
C ALA A 133 -2.23 -9.08 -6.50
N LEU A 134 -2.33 -9.96 -5.51
CA LEU A 134 -1.17 -10.69 -4.98
C LEU A 134 -0.56 -11.62 -6.03
N ALA A 135 -1.40 -12.33 -6.79
CA ALA A 135 -0.94 -13.21 -7.87
C ALA A 135 -0.16 -12.44 -8.95
N TRP A 136 -0.66 -11.27 -9.33
CA TRP A 136 0.03 -10.42 -10.29
C TRP A 136 1.40 -9.97 -9.76
N LEU A 137 1.48 -9.51 -8.52
CA LEU A 137 2.75 -9.10 -7.91
C LEU A 137 3.75 -10.25 -7.82
N LYS A 138 3.28 -11.45 -7.46
CA LYS A 138 4.14 -12.64 -7.39
C LYS A 138 4.73 -13.03 -8.73
N SER A 139 4.09 -12.63 -9.83
CA SER A 139 4.57 -12.92 -11.19
C SER A 139 5.63 -11.92 -11.69
N ARG A 140 5.95 -10.87 -10.93
CA ARG A 140 6.87 -9.78 -11.30
C ARG A 140 8.30 -9.98 -10.81
#